data_9ef4eda9b62a3fd85ca8068f2679fdeb
#
_entry.id   9ef4eda9b62a3fd85ca8068f2679fdeb
#
_cell.length_a   1.000
_cell.length_b   1.000
_cell.length_c   1.000
_cell.angle_alpha   90.00
_cell.angle_beta   90.00
_cell.angle_gamma   90.00
#
_symmetry.space_group_name_H-M   'P 1'
#
loop_
_entity.id
_entity.type
_entity.pdbx_description
1 polymer ?
#
loop_
_entity_poly.entity_id
_entity_poly.type
_entity_poly.pdbx_seq_one_letter_code
_entity_poly.pdbx_strand_id
1 'polypeptide(L)'
;VSSAPAPLIRRAQSLLDARHLVEAGALRLPIEPTPAPARRHRSVPKGPRVMLVSEEPLFRLAMGRELASDFELVPTLGIASADRRMDLGVVPEAVIVDLDSVERAAVPTFLARLVERDLAGPRILVSSYFRPEVAAAYSASSLTHFALSRPWRPGALRTLVESVMGLSGLRAMTAGR
;
A
#
# COMPACT_ATOMS: atom_id res chain seq x y z
N VAL A 1 19.45 -52.73 -34.92
CA VAL A 1 19.34 -51.30 -34.54
C VAL A 1 18.51 -51.28 -33.26
N SER A 2 19.23 -51.24 -32.12
CA SER A 2 18.61 -51.21 -30.79
C SER A 2 18.33 -49.74 -30.40
N SER A 3 17.07 -49.34 -30.38
CA SER A 3 16.65 -48.01 -29.93
C SER A 3 16.41 -48.07 -28.43
N ALA A 4 17.25 -47.38 -27.67
CA ALA A 4 17.07 -47.27 -26.23
C ALA A 4 15.84 -46.33 -25.93
N PRO A 5 14.98 -46.66 -24.94
CA PRO A 5 13.84 -45.81 -24.60
C PRO A 5 14.31 -44.49 -24.00
N ALA A 6 13.63 -43.42 -24.39
CA ALA A 6 13.93 -42.05 -23.99
C ALA A 6 13.92 -41.84 -22.46
N PRO A 7 14.74 -40.97 -21.91
CA PRO A 7 14.86 -40.73 -20.44
C PRO A 7 13.60 -40.31 -19.75
N LEU A 8 12.59 -39.86 -20.47
CA LEU A 8 11.24 -39.47 -19.91
C LEU A 8 10.45 -40.68 -19.39
N ILE A 9 10.62 -41.86 -19.98
CA ILE A 9 9.87 -43.08 -19.54
C ILE A 9 10.38 -43.54 -18.18
N ARG A 10 11.70 -43.46 -17.92
CA ARG A 10 12.27 -43.82 -16.60
C ARG A 10 11.81 -42.91 -15.49
N ARG A 11 11.59 -41.61 -15.80
CA ARG A 11 11.10 -40.64 -14.79
C ARG A 11 9.63 -40.86 -14.42
N ALA A 12 8.80 -41.30 -15.37
CA ALA A 12 7.41 -41.62 -15.13
C ALA A 12 7.24 -42.91 -14.27
N GLN A 13 8.08 -43.92 -14.52
CA GLN A 13 8.10 -45.12 -13.70
C GLN A 13 8.51 -44.87 -12.26
N SER A 14 9.53 -44.02 -12.03
CA SER A 14 9.98 -43.63 -10.69
C SER A 14 8.91 -42.89 -9.88
N LEU A 15 8.04 -42.10 -10.54
CA LEU A 15 6.92 -41.41 -9.90
C LEU A 15 5.76 -42.34 -9.57
N LEU A 16 5.54 -43.39 -10.35
CA LEU A 16 4.54 -44.45 -10.07
C LEU A 16 4.95 -45.31 -8.88
N ASP A 17 6.25 -45.67 -8.81
CA ASP A 17 6.79 -46.43 -7.67
C ASP A 17 6.72 -45.64 -6.36
N ALA A 18 6.92 -44.31 -6.39
CA ALA A 18 6.79 -43.43 -5.25
C ALA A 18 5.30 -43.35 -4.76
N ARG A 19 4.34 -43.36 -5.69
CA ARG A 19 2.90 -43.40 -5.33
C ARG A 19 2.51 -44.70 -4.62
N HIS A 20 2.96 -45.85 -5.08
CA HIS A 20 2.69 -47.14 -4.46
C HIS A 20 3.25 -47.26 -3.03
N LEU A 21 4.38 -46.63 -2.75
CA LEU A 21 4.97 -46.57 -1.41
C LEU A 21 4.16 -45.68 -0.43
N VAL A 22 3.50 -44.63 -0.92
CA VAL A 22 2.62 -43.79 -0.10
C VAL A 22 1.30 -44.50 0.21
N GLU A 23 0.71 -45.22 -0.74
CA GLU A 23 -0.53 -45.99 -0.54
C GLU A 23 -0.31 -47.18 0.39
N ALA A 24 0.88 -47.78 0.46
CA ALA A 24 1.20 -48.89 1.35
C ALA A 24 1.36 -48.48 2.84
N GLY A 25 1.17 -47.20 3.20
CA GLY A 25 1.22 -46.77 4.61
C GLY A 25 2.61 -46.81 5.26
N ALA A 26 3.68 -47.04 4.46
CA ALA A 26 5.04 -47.23 4.97
C ALA A 26 5.76 -45.92 5.33
N LEU A 27 5.22 -44.75 4.99
CA LEU A 27 5.78 -43.43 5.30
C LEU A 27 4.77 -42.61 6.10
N ARG A 28 4.57 -42.94 7.37
CA ARG A 28 4.02 -41.99 8.35
C ARG A 28 5.18 -41.06 8.74
N LEU A 29 5.34 -39.94 8.02
CA LEU A 29 6.12 -38.84 8.53
C LEU A 29 5.41 -38.32 9.79
N PRO A 30 6.12 -38.08 10.90
CA PRO A 30 5.53 -37.39 12.04
C PRO A 30 5.05 -36.03 11.55
N ILE A 31 3.72 -35.84 11.61
CA ILE A 31 3.16 -34.48 11.38
C ILE A 31 3.57 -33.70 12.60
N GLU A 32 4.66 -32.96 12.49
CA GLU A 32 4.94 -31.91 13.47
C GLU A 32 3.73 -30.98 13.52
N PRO A 33 3.18 -30.71 14.72
CA PRO A 33 2.06 -29.77 14.82
C PRO A 33 2.50 -28.45 14.21
N THR A 34 1.91 -28.08 13.07
CA THR A 34 2.12 -26.77 12.45
C THR A 34 1.92 -25.74 13.54
N PRO A 35 2.94 -24.93 13.88
CA PRO A 35 2.78 -23.91 14.90
C PRO A 35 1.60 -23.05 14.49
N ALA A 36 0.62 -22.93 15.39
CA ALA A 36 -0.56 -22.11 15.17
C ALA A 36 -0.08 -20.75 14.69
N PRO A 37 -0.68 -20.17 13.62
CA PRO A 37 -0.23 -18.91 13.07
C PRO A 37 -0.17 -17.92 14.24
N ALA A 38 1.05 -17.44 14.53
CA ALA A 38 1.28 -16.51 15.60
C ALA A 38 0.25 -15.38 15.42
N ARG A 39 -0.63 -15.21 16.40
CA ARG A 39 -1.61 -14.12 16.41
C ARG A 39 -0.80 -12.87 16.14
N ARG A 40 -0.90 -12.34 14.93
CA ARG A 40 -0.30 -11.05 14.59
C ARG A 40 -0.87 -10.10 15.61
N HIS A 41 -0.07 -9.72 16.59
CA HIS A 41 -0.40 -8.64 17.49
C HIS A 41 -0.84 -7.49 16.59
N ARG A 42 -2.14 -7.18 16.59
CA ARG A 42 -2.62 -5.92 16.05
C ARG A 42 -1.91 -4.85 16.86
N SER A 43 -0.79 -4.38 16.34
CA SER A 43 -0.15 -3.21 16.87
C SER A 43 -1.21 -2.12 16.89
N VAL A 44 -1.44 -1.53 18.05
CA VAL A 44 -2.30 -0.36 18.22
C VAL A 44 -1.86 0.66 17.17
N PRO A 45 -2.76 1.21 16.34
CA PRO A 45 -2.40 2.18 15.31
C PRO A 45 -1.61 3.32 15.95
N LYS A 46 -0.40 3.53 15.47
CA LYS A 46 0.53 4.52 16.01
C LYS A 46 0.37 5.84 15.26
N GLY A 47 -0.76 6.48 15.36
CA GLY A 47 -0.93 7.81 14.79
C GLY A 47 -2.11 7.96 13.82
N PRO A 48 -2.23 9.14 13.21
CA PRO A 48 -3.29 9.45 12.25
C PRO A 48 -3.25 8.54 11.04
N ARG A 49 -4.42 8.25 10.48
CA ARG A 49 -4.56 7.37 9.32
C ARG A 49 -4.36 8.13 8.03
N VAL A 50 -3.37 7.71 7.25
CA VAL A 50 -3.05 8.30 5.94
C VAL A 50 -3.32 7.27 4.84
N MET A 51 -4.24 7.59 3.93
CA MET A 51 -4.50 6.78 2.73
C MET A 51 -3.50 7.13 1.64
N LEU A 52 -2.87 6.11 1.07
CA LEU A 52 -1.91 6.24 -0.03
C LEU A 52 -2.49 5.61 -1.29
N VAL A 53 -2.80 6.44 -2.29
CA VAL A 53 -3.40 6.05 -3.57
C VAL A 53 -2.31 6.02 -4.65
N SER A 54 -1.84 4.83 -5.01
CA SER A 54 -0.82 4.65 -6.05
C SER A 54 -0.87 3.23 -6.60
N GLU A 55 -0.74 3.07 -7.90
CA GLU A 55 -0.62 1.76 -8.57
C GLU A 55 0.83 1.27 -8.58
N GLU A 56 1.81 2.15 -8.32
CA GLU A 56 3.23 1.81 -8.31
C GLU A 56 3.66 1.12 -7.01
N PRO A 57 4.10 -0.16 -7.04
CA PRO A 57 4.48 -0.89 -5.83
C PRO A 57 5.69 -0.30 -5.11
N LEU A 58 6.70 0.15 -5.87
CA LEU A 58 7.93 0.71 -5.30
C LEU A 58 7.66 2.03 -4.58
N PHE A 59 6.78 2.86 -5.14
CA PHE A 59 6.36 4.09 -4.49
C PHE A 59 5.64 3.80 -3.17
N ARG A 60 4.67 2.86 -3.15
CA ARG A 60 3.99 2.47 -1.91
C ARG A 60 4.96 1.95 -0.85
N LEU A 61 5.96 1.16 -1.26
CA LEU A 61 6.99 0.67 -0.34
C LEU A 61 7.86 1.79 0.22
N ALA A 62 8.29 2.73 -0.63
CA ALA A 62 9.09 3.88 -0.22
C ALA A 62 8.33 4.77 0.77
N MET A 63 7.05 5.07 0.48
CA MET A 63 6.18 5.83 1.37
C MET A 63 5.92 5.08 2.69
N GLY A 64 5.77 3.75 2.61
CA GLY A 64 5.67 2.91 3.78
C GLY A 64 6.86 3.07 4.73
N ARG A 65 8.07 3.13 4.20
CA ARG A 65 9.28 3.32 5.01
C ARG A 65 9.40 4.74 5.57
N GLU A 66 8.97 5.74 4.83
CA GLU A 66 9.08 7.15 5.23
C GLU A 66 8.05 7.54 6.29
N LEU A 67 6.82 6.98 6.23
CA LEU A 67 5.69 7.44 7.03
C LEU A 67 5.28 6.47 8.15
N ALA A 68 5.58 5.18 8.06
CA ALA A 68 5.03 4.16 8.99
C ALA A 68 5.46 4.29 10.45
N SER A 69 6.48 5.11 10.76
CA SER A 69 6.86 5.36 12.15
C SER A 69 5.84 6.19 12.92
N ASP A 70 5.08 7.05 12.22
CA ASP A 70 4.25 8.09 12.80
C ASP A 70 2.79 8.04 12.39
N PHE A 71 2.49 7.30 11.31
CA PHE A 71 1.18 7.23 10.69
C PHE A 71 0.72 5.78 10.49
N GLU A 72 -0.59 5.56 10.61
CA GLU A 72 -1.23 4.35 10.13
C GLU A 72 -1.45 4.47 8.62
N LEU A 73 -0.64 3.77 7.81
CA LEU A 73 -0.79 3.82 6.36
C LEU A 73 -1.85 2.84 5.87
N VAL A 74 -2.71 3.33 4.97
CA VAL A 74 -3.69 2.55 4.22
C VAL A 74 -3.31 2.59 2.74
N PRO A 75 -2.42 1.69 2.27
CA PRO A 75 -2.05 1.64 0.87
C PRO A 75 -3.21 1.09 0.02
N THR A 76 -3.46 1.73 -1.12
CA THR A 76 -4.49 1.34 -2.09
C THR A 76 -3.92 1.26 -3.50
N LEU A 77 -4.45 0.32 -4.29
CA LEU A 77 -4.08 0.10 -5.69
C LEU A 77 -4.96 0.98 -6.58
N GLY A 78 -4.63 2.27 -6.66
CA GLY A 78 -5.37 3.25 -7.43
C GLY A 78 -6.69 3.70 -6.78
N ILE A 79 -7.41 4.55 -7.50
CA ILE A 79 -8.62 5.26 -7.05
C ILE A 79 -9.76 4.29 -6.71
N ALA A 80 -10.04 3.32 -7.56
CA ALA A 80 -11.13 2.37 -7.33
C ALA A 80 -10.94 1.54 -6.04
N SER A 81 -9.68 1.23 -5.71
CA SER A 81 -9.35 0.53 -4.46
C SER A 81 -9.50 1.45 -3.24
N ALA A 82 -9.20 2.74 -3.39
CA ALA A 82 -9.38 3.74 -2.35
C ALA A 82 -10.87 3.94 -2.03
N ASP A 83 -11.71 4.12 -3.04
CA ASP A 83 -13.18 4.24 -2.89
C ASP A 83 -13.74 3.03 -2.15
N ARG A 84 -13.39 1.82 -2.59
CA ARG A 84 -13.85 0.58 -1.95
C ARG A 84 -13.45 0.46 -0.48
N ARG A 85 -12.24 0.92 -0.12
CA ARG A 85 -11.80 0.97 1.27
C ARG A 85 -12.63 1.92 2.11
N MET A 86 -12.97 3.08 1.57
CA MET A 86 -13.84 4.06 2.23
C MET A 86 -15.27 3.54 2.35
N ASP A 87 -15.80 2.85 1.35
CA ASP A 87 -17.12 2.19 1.41
C ASP A 87 -17.18 1.11 2.50
N LEU A 88 -16.06 0.48 2.82
CA LEU A 88 -15.90 -0.46 3.92
C LEU A 88 -15.67 0.21 5.29
N GLY A 89 -15.83 1.53 5.38
CA GLY A 89 -15.74 2.29 6.62
C GLY A 89 -14.33 2.76 7.00
N VAL A 90 -13.36 2.71 6.09
CA VAL A 90 -12.04 3.31 6.34
C VAL A 90 -12.15 4.82 6.17
N VAL A 91 -11.95 5.56 7.26
CA VAL A 91 -11.94 7.03 7.26
C VAL A 91 -10.50 7.50 7.40
N PRO A 92 -9.87 8.00 6.31
CA PRO A 92 -8.53 8.57 6.37
C PRO A 92 -8.57 10.01 6.90
N GLU A 93 -7.55 10.37 7.68
CA GLU A 93 -7.35 11.75 8.15
C GLU A 93 -6.54 12.59 7.15
N ALA A 94 -5.80 11.93 6.24
CA ALA A 94 -5.16 12.55 5.08
C ALA A 94 -5.12 11.58 3.90
N VAL A 95 -5.05 12.12 2.69
CA VAL A 95 -4.96 11.33 1.45
C VAL A 95 -3.77 11.80 0.63
N ILE A 96 -2.92 10.86 0.21
CA ILE A 96 -1.81 11.09 -0.72
C ILE A 96 -2.15 10.41 -2.04
N VAL A 97 -2.13 11.17 -3.14
CA VAL A 97 -2.43 10.66 -4.49
C VAL A 97 -1.21 10.80 -5.38
N ASP A 98 -0.76 9.68 -5.91
CA ASP A 98 0.31 9.59 -6.87
C ASP A 98 -0.22 9.79 -8.30
N LEU A 99 -0.11 11.01 -8.81
CA LEU A 99 -0.62 11.40 -10.14
C LEU A 99 0.14 10.73 -11.31
N ASP A 100 1.31 10.17 -11.04
CA ASP A 100 2.11 9.54 -12.09
C ASP A 100 1.68 8.08 -12.34
N SER A 101 1.01 7.46 -11.38
CA SER A 101 0.59 6.07 -11.45
C SER A 101 -0.92 5.86 -11.62
N VAL A 102 -1.75 6.86 -11.26
CA VAL A 102 -3.21 6.75 -11.37
C VAL A 102 -3.73 7.40 -12.64
N GLU A 103 -4.94 7.00 -13.05
CA GLU A 103 -5.63 7.65 -14.17
C GLU A 103 -5.97 9.10 -13.83
N ARG A 104 -5.27 10.04 -14.47
CA ARG A 104 -5.37 11.49 -14.17
C ARG A 104 -6.77 12.04 -14.35
N ALA A 105 -7.52 11.54 -15.36
CA ALA A 105 -8.89 11.97 -15.62
C ALA A 105 -9.86 11.63 -14.46
N ALA A 106 -9.60 10.57 -13.72
CA ALA A 106 -10.42 10.17 -12.58
C ALA A 106 -10.12 10.96 -11.28
N VAL A 107 -8.97 11.64 -11.19
CA VAL A 107 -8.53 12.32 -9.97
C VAL A 107 -9.48 13.44 -9.53
N PRO A 108 -9.95 14.37 -10.39
CA PRO A 108 -10.89 15.42 -9.98
C PRO A 108 -12.18 14.85 -9.37
N THR A 109 -12.76 13.82 -10.01
CA THR A 109 -13.95 13.16 -9.51
C THR A 109 -13.70 12.46 -8.17
N PHE A 110 -12.54 11.83 -8.00
CA PHE A 110 -12.13 11.23 -6.73
C PHE A 110 -12.02 12.29 -5.63
N LEU A 111 -11.36 13.41 -5.89
CA LEU A 111 -11.22 14.50 -4.92
C LEU A 111 -12.58 15.11 -4.54
N ALA A 112 -13.51 15.26 -5.50
CA ALA A 112 -14.87 15.72 -5.23
C ALA A 112 -15.61 14.74 -4.30
N ARG A 113 -15.51 13.43 -4.54
CA ARG A 113 -16.10 12.41 -3.64
C ARG A 113 -15.53 12.44 -2.22
N LEU A 114 -14.26 12.81 -2.03
CA LEU A 114 -13.73 13.02 -0.68
C LEU A 114 -14.44 14.17 0.05
N VAL A 115 -14.80 15.23 -0.68
CA VAL A 115 -15.59 16.34 -0.12
C VAL A 115 -17.01 15.89 0.20
N GLU A 116 -17.68 15.19 -0.71
CA GLU A 116 -19.03 14.65 -0.52
C GLU A 116 -19.14 13.71 0.69
N ARG A 117 -18.05 13.02 1.02
CA ARG A 117 -17.93 12.14 2.19
C ARG A 117 -17.54 12.86 3.46
N ASP A 118 -17.53 14.20 3.46
CA ASP A 118 -17.09 15.05 4.58
C ASP A 118 -15.69 14.73 5.12
N LEU A 119 -14.79 14.29 4.22
CA LEU A 119 -13.40 14.06 4.55
C LEU A 119 -12.63 15.37 4.45
N ALA A 120 -12.60 16.12 5.56
CA ALA A 120 -12.00 17.46 5.64
C ALA A 120 -10.46 17.45 5.64
N GLY A 121 -9.82 16.30 5.79
CA GLY A 121 -8.37 16.16 5.90
C GLY A 121 -7.60 16.62 4.66
N PRO A 122 -6.29 16.91 4.81
CA PRO A 122 -5.46 17.40 3.72
C PRO A 122 -5.32 16.35 2.61
N ARG A 123 -5.27 16.83 1.38
CA ARG A 123 -5.04 16.05 0.18
C ARG A 123 -3.70 16.45 -0.41
N ILE A 124 -2.79 15.49 -0.52
CA ILE A 124 -1.44 15.71 -1.01
C ILE A 124 -1.30 15.04 -2.37
N LEU A 125 -1.07 15.84 -3.39
CA LEU A 125 -0.86 15.37 -4.75
C LEU A 125 0.64 15.27 -5.02
N VAL A 126 1.07 14.13 -5.53
CA VAL A 126 2.49 13.85 -5.81
C VAL A 126 2.66 13.60 -7.30
N SER A 127 3.65 14.25 -7.94
CA SER A 127 3.98 14.01 -9.35
C SER A 127 5.43 14.36 -9.66
N SER A 128 6.01 13.70 -10.66
CA SER A 128 7.30 14.06 -11.26
C SER A 128 7.19 15.27 -12.20
N TYR A 129 5.99 15.60 -12.63
CA TYR A 129 5.71 16.63 -13.65
C TYR A 129 4.68 17.65 -13.16
N PHE A 130 4.90 18.20 -11.98
CA PHE A 130 4.01 19.22 -11.44
C PHE A 130 4.21 20.53 -12.20
N ARG A 131 3.21 20.94 -12.98
CA ARG A 131 3.14 22.24 -13.63
C ARG A 131 2.09 23.12 -12.93
N PRO A 132 2.26 24.45 -12.89
CA PRO A 132 1.29 25.35 -12.26
C PRO A 132 -0.14 25.17 -12.79
N GLU A 133 -0.29 24.89 -14.09
CA GLU A 133 -1.60 24.69 -14.74
C GLU A 133 -2.28 23.42 -14.23
N VAL A 134 -1.51 22.37 -13.99
CA VAL A 134 -2.00 21.11 -13.42
C VAL A 134 -2.44 21.32 -11.97
N ALA A 135 -1.66 22.04 -11.18
CA ALA A 135 -2.02 22.39 -9.81
C ALA A 135 -3.31 23.23 -9.77
N ALA A 136 -3.46 24.21 -10.66
CA ALA A 136 -4.67 25.05 -10.76
C ALA A 136 -5.92 24.23 -11.11
N ALA A 137 -5.82 23.26 -12.01
CA ALA A 137 -6.94 22.39 -12.39
C ALA A 137 -7.47 21.58 -11.19
N TYR A 138 -6.61 21.13 -10.30
CA TYR A 138 -7.02 20.41 -9.08
C TYR A 138 -7.53 21.34 -7.99
N SER A 139 -7.10 22.61 -7.95
CA SER A 139 -7.59 23.60 -6.99
C SER A 139 -9.09 23.87 -7.12
N ALA A 140 -9.63 23.79 -8.32
CA ALA A 140 -11.06 23.99 -8.59
C ALA A 140 -11.94 22.85 -8.04
N SER A 141 -11.38 21.65 -7.88
CA SER A 141 -12.12 20.44 -7.47
C SER A 141 -11.99 20.13 -5.98
N SER A 142 -11.11 20.80 -5.24
CA SER A 142 -10.82 20.44 -3.85
C SER A 142 -10.35 21.64 -3.05
N LEU A 143 -11.00 21.88 -1.92
CA LEU A 143 -10.75 23.04 -1.07
C LEU A 143 -9.37 23.04 -0.38
N THR A 144 -8.77 21.87 -0.18
CA THR A 144 -7.48 21.75 0.52
C THR A 144 -6.63 20.68 -0.14
N HIS A 145 -5.69 21.07 -0.97
CA HIS A 145 -4.67 20.15 -1.47
C HIS A 145 -3.29 20.80 -1.44
N PHE A 146 -2.31 19.96 -1.34
CA PHE A 146 -0.90 20.34 -1.36
C PHE A 146 -0.23 19.56 -2.47
N ALA A 147 0.75 20.18 -3.12
CA ALA A 147 1.50 19.58 -4.21
C ALA A 147 2.94 19.30 -3.78
N LEU A 148 3.44 18.12 -4.10
CA LEU A 148 4.83 17.74 -3.87
C LEU A 148 5.43 17.18 -5.15
N SER A 149 6.48 17.82 -5.66
CA SER A 149 7.18 17.39 -6.87
C SER A 149 8.25 16.32 -6.56
N ARG A 150 8.35 15.31 -7.40
CA ARG A 150 9.48 14.36 -7.40
C ARG A 150 10.65 14.89 -8.22
N PRO A 151 11.89 14.55 -7.85
CA PRO A 151 12.27 13.89 -6.61
C PRO A 151 12.30 14.89 -5.44
N TRP A 152 11.98 14.43 -4.23
CA TRP A 152 12.13 15.21 -3.01
C TRP A 152 13.24 14.67 -2.11
N ARG A 153 13.67 15.47 -1.15
CA ARG A 153 14.64 15.02 -0.14
C ARG A 153 13.98 14.03 0.83
N PRO A 154 14.72 13.01 1.30
CA PRO A 154 14.22 12.12 2.34
C PRO A 154 13.65 12.90 3.53
N GLY A 155 12.47 12.51 3.99
CA GLY A 155 11.76 13.19 5.08
C GLY A 155 10.88 14.38 4.66
N ALA A 156 10.99 14.88 3.44
CA ALA A 156 10.22 16.06 3.01
C ALA A 156 8.70 15.76 2.97
N LEU A 157 8.29 14.60 2.48
CA LEU A 157 6.89 14.21 2.48
C LEU A 157 6.36 14.06 3.91
N ARG A 158 7.12 13.41 4.79
CA ARG A 158 6.77 13.29 6.20
C ARG A 158 6.57 14.66 6.86
N THR A 159 7.54 15.57 6.69
CA THR A 159 7.44 16.94 7.21
C THR A 159 6.21 17.66 6.66
N LEU A 160 5.91 17.50 5.36
CA LEU A 160 4.71 18.07 4.76
C LEU A 160 3.44 17.49 5.40
N VAL A 161 3.31 16.16 5.52
CA VAL A 161 2.14 15.51 6.13
C VAL A 161 1.97 15.99 7.58
N GLU A 162 3.03 16.00 8.38
CA GLU A 162 3.00 16.49 9.76
C GLU A 162 2.55 17.95 9.84
N SER A 163 3.07 18.81 8.97
CA SER A 163 2.75 20.23 8.92
C SER A 163 1.26 20.46 8.59
N VAL A 164 0.79 19.84 7.51
CA VAL A 164 -0.58 20.06 7.02
C VAL A 164 -1.65 19.43 7.93
N MET A 165 -1.26 18.42 8.72
CA MET A 165 -2.13 17.83 9.75
C MET A 165 -2.03 18.54 11.11
N GLY A 166 -1.25 19.61 11.24
CA GLY A 166 -1.08 20.35 12.48
C GLY A 166 -0.28 19.60 13.55
N LEU A 167 0.45 18.53 13.19
CA LEU A 167 1.17 17.68 14.15
C LEU A 167 2.55 18.23 14.54
N SER A 168 3.08 19.16 13.77
CA SER A 168 4.43 19.74 13.99
C SER A 168 4.57 20.44 15.35
N GLY A 169 3.48 21.04 15.86
CA GLY A 169 3.47 21.70 17.15
C GLY A 169 3.43 20.75 18.35
N LEU A 170 2.80 19.58 18.20
CA LEU A 170 2.66 18.61 19.27
C LEU A 170 3.97 17.93 19.65
N ARG A 171 4.86 17.67 18.68
CA ARG A 171 6.18 17.07 18.94
C ARG A 171 7.14 18.00 19.67
N ALA A 172 7.09 19.31 19.36
CA ALA A 172 7.88 20.30 20.08
C ALA A 172 7.50 20.35 21.57
N MET A 173 6.22 20.15 21.91
CA MET A 173 5.73 20.14 23.30
C MET A 173 6.06 18.84 24.05
N THR A 174 6.20 17.71 23.35
CA THR A 174 6.53 16.41 24.00
C THR A 174 8.03 16.15 24.14
N ALA A 175 8.87 16.76 23.31
CA ALA A 175 10.33 16.64 23.37
C ALA A 175 10.99 17.54 24.45
N GLY A 176 10.23 18.43 25.06
CA GLY A 176 10.69 19.35 26.11
C GLY A 176 10.35 18.92 27.56
N ARG A 177 9.99 17.64 27.77
CA ARG A 177 9.76 17.10 29.13
C ARG A 177 10.77 16.04 29.50
#